data_3c1cb3c374b1f1f27a5d6339f2dbc2ee
#
_entry.id   3c1cb3c374b1f1f27a5d6339f2dbc2ee
#
_cell.length_a   1.000
_cell.length_b   1.000
_cell.length_c   1.000
_cell.angle_alpha   90.00
_cell.angle_beta   90.00
_cell.angle_gamma   90.00
#
_symmetry.space_group_name_H-M   'P 1'
#
loop_
_entity.id
_entity.type
_entity.pdbx_description
1 polymer ?
#
loop_
_entity_poly.entity_id
_entity_poly.type
_entity_poly.pdbx_seq_one_letter_code
_entity_poly.pdbx_strand_id
1 'polypeptide(L)'
;MKDGFIKVAAATPKIKVADPAYNTEEILKIIDETEKKGASVLVFSELTISGYTCGDLFLQQPLLTECKNQLLRIVKATKKKDMLVVVGCPIIVNQKLYNCAVVINRGEILGIVPKTHLPNYSEFYELRHFTSGEGLDEMVMIGDEYITVCANQVFTCENIPELVIACEICEDLWVPLPPSTYHAMAGATVICNPSASVETTTKESYRRSLVSNQSARLLAAYIYADAGEGESTQDVVYSGHHLICENGSVLAEAKRFTNEIVYADIDVQKLAAERRKMTSFPGGKVGDYIEQTFSLKIKENKITRTFPKAPFVPDNQDERDKRCDEILSLQSMGLKKRLEHTNCKHAVVGISGGLDSTLAVLVTARAFDLL
;
A
#
# COMPACT_ATOMS: atom_id res chain seq x y z
N MET A 1 16.05 -1.21 10.23
CA MET A 1 15.52 -2.55 9.88
C MET A 1 15.74 -3.58 10.98
N LYS A 2 16.33 -3.17 12.08
CA LYS A 2 16.33 -3.98 13.29
C LYS A 2 14.88 -4.12 13.77
N ASP A 3 14.51 -5.28 14.25
CA ASP A 3 13.17 -5.58 14.80
C ASP A 3 12.00 -5.52 13.79
N GLY A 4 12.29 -5.71 12.49
CA GLY A 4 11.24 -5.81 11.44
C GLY A 4 10.69 -4.50 10.91
N PHE A 5 11.16 -3.36 11.40
CA PHE A 5 10.68 -2.05 10.91
C PHE A 5 11.38 -1.63 9.63
N ILE A 6 10.58 -1.36 8.60
CA ILE A 6 11.02 -0.86 7.29
C ILE A 6 10.43 0.53 7.08
N LYS A 7 11.28 1.53 6.84
CA LYS A 7 10.79 2.85 6.45
C LYS A 7 10.45 2.85 4.96
N VAL A 8 9.21 3.23 4.65
CA VAL A 8 8.69 3.31 3.29
C VAL A 8 8.22 4.72 2.97
N ALA A 9 8.15 5.06 1.69
CA ALA A 9 7.68 6.35 1.23
C ALA A 9 6.77 6.24 0.01
N ALA A 10 5.81 7.16 -0.11
CA ALA A 10 5.01 7.39 -1.31
C ALA A 10 5.16 8.85 -1.74
N ALA A 11 5.32 9.08 -3.03
CA ALA A 11 5.59 10.41 -3.58
C ALA A 11 5.06 10.58 -5.01
N THR A 12 4.76 11.82 -5.38
CA THR A 12 4.63 12.26 -6.76
C THR A 12 5.40 13.56 -6.95
N PRO A 13 6.21 13.70 -8.01
CA PRO A 13 6.81 14.98 -8.34
C PRO A 13 5.77 15.92 -8.95
N LYS A 14 6.06 17.21 -8.97
CA LYS A 14 5.38 18.13 -9.88
C LYS A 14 5.83 17.79 -11.30
N ILE A 15 4.96 17.14 -12.07
CA ILE A 15 5.30 16.68 -13.41
C ILE A 15 5.03 17.73 -14.48
N LYS A 16 5.59 17.50 -15.68
CA LYS A 16 5.15 18.09 -16.94
C LYS A 16 4.71 16.97 -17.86
N VAL A 17 3.48 17.08 -18.37
CA VAL A 17 2.91 16.09 -19.28
C VAL A 17 3.80 15.96 -20.53
N ALA A 18 4.15 14.73 -20.89
CA ALA A 18 4.99 14.37 -22.04
C ALA A 18 6.41 15.00 -22.05
N ASP A 19 6.93 15.34 -20.85
CA ASP A 19 8.33 15.80 -20.69
C ASP A 19 9.10 14.83 -19.76
N PRO A 20 9.47 13.63 -20.25
CA PRO A 20 10.14 12.63 -19.43
C PRO A 20 11.47 13.12 -18.85
N ALA A 21 12.19 14.00 -19.55
CA ALA A 21 13.45 14.53 -19.08
C ALA A 21 13.27 15.42 -17.84
N TYR A 22 12.33 16.34 -17.87
CA TYR A 22 11.98 17.17 -16.72
C TYR A 22 11.48 16.30 -15.54
N ASN A 23 10.56 15.37 -15.82
CA ASN A 23 9.98 14.52 -14.79
C ASN A 23 11.04 13.67 -14.10
N THR A 24 12.04 13.18 -14.87
CA THR A 24 13.16 12.43 -14.31
C THR A 24 14.03 13.25 -13.37
N GLU A 25 14.30 14.53 -13.68
CA GLU A 25 15.04 15.41 -12.74
C GLU A 25 14.30 15.53 -11.40
N GLU A 26 12.99 15.69 -11.42
CA GLU A 26 12.18 15.79 -10.21
C GLU A 26 12.14 14.44 -9.46
N ILE A 27 12.00 13.32 -10.18
CA ILE A 27 12.09 11.96 -9.61
C ILE A 27 13.43 11.75 -8.89
N LEU A 28 14.55 12.14 -9.51
CA LEU A 28 15.88 11.98 -8.92
C LEU A 28 16.07 12.80 -7.65
N LYS A 29 15.52 14.02 -7.59
CA LYS A 29 15.53 14.84 -6.37
C LYS A 29 14.79 14.14 -5.22
N ILE A 30 13.62 13.56 -5.50
CA ILE A 30 12.82 12.84 -4.51
C ILE A 30 13.56 11.56 -4.05
N ILE A 31 14.18 10.82 -4.95
CA ILE A 31 15.01 9.66 -4.62
C ILE A 31 16.13 10.06 -3.66
N ASP A 32 16.84 11.15 -3.94
CA ASP A 32 17.93 11.64 -3.09
C ASP A 32 17.44 12.11 -1.72
N GLU A 33 16.31 12.79 -1.65
CA GLU A 33 15.70 13.21 -0.39
C GLU A 33 15.26 12.00 0.44
N THR A 34 14.58 11.06 -0.19
CA THR A 34 14.00 9.87 0.46
C THR A 34 15.10 8.95 1.00
N GLU A 35 16.21 8.79 0.28
CA GLU A 35 17.39 8.07 0.77
C GLU A 35 17.97 8.72 2.03
N LYS A 36 18.14 10.05 2.02
CA LYS A 36 18.64 10.80 3.20
C LYS A 36 17.74 10.64 4.41
N LYS A 37 16.45 10.44 4.22
CA LYS A 37 15.47 10.14 5.28
C LYS A 37 15.49 8.69 5.74
N GLY A 38 16.28 7.83 5.06
CA GLY A 38 16.48 6.43 5.42
C GLY A 38 15.35 5.51 4.98
N ALA A 39 14.54 5.89 4.00
CA ALA A 39 13.55 4.99 3.43
C ALA A 39 14.23 3.88 2.62
N SER A 40 13.65 2.69 2.68
CA SER A 40 14.11 1.48 2.00
C SER A 40 13.23 1.08 0.83
N VAL A 41 12.01 1.61 0.77
CA VAL A 41 11.07 1.45 -0.36
C VAL A 41 10.47 2.81 -0.68
N LEU A 42 10.50 3.18 -1.95
CA LEU A 42 9.87 4.39 -2.48
C LEU A 42 8.97 4.04 -3.64
N VAL A 43 7.71 4.45 -3.57
CA VAL A 43 6.71 4.24 -4.63
C VAL A 43 6.32 5.60 -5.22
N PHE A 44 6.45 5.71 -6.54
CA PHE A 44 5.96 6.85 -7.31
C PHE A 44 4.57 6.57 -7.89
N SER A 45 3.90 7.64 -8.33
CA SER A 45 2.61 7.57 -8.99
C SER A 45 2.66 6.87 -10.36
N GLU A 46 1.50 6.52 -10.87
CA GLU A 46 1.31 5.86 -12.17
C GLU A 46 1.85 6.72 -13.32
N LEU A 47 2.57 6.09 -14.26
CA LEU A 47 3.16 6.74 -15.44
C LEU A 47 3.98 8.01 -15.11
N THR A 48 4.61 8.06 -13.95
CA THR A 48 5.32 9.25 -13.44
C THR A 48 6.38 9.79 -14.41
N ILE A 49 7.02 8.91 -15.21
CA ILE A 49 8.06 9.35 -16.17
C ILE A 49 7.44 10.19 -17.30
N SER A 50 6.31 9.78 -17.84
CA SER A 50 5.64 10.50 -18.95
C SER A 50 4.65 11.57 -18.49
N GLY A 51 4.06 11.39 -17.30
CA GLY A 51 2.76 11.87 -16.91
C GLY A 51 1.66 10.91 -17.36
N TYR A 52 0.55 10.86 -16.60
CA TYR A 52 -0.59 9.99 -16.91
C TYR A 52 -1.46 10.56 -18.06
N THR A 53 -1.57 11.87 -18.14
CA THR A 53 -2.50 12.57 -19.03
C THR A 53 -1.94 12.92 -20.41
N CYS A 54 -1.02 12.10 -20.93
CA CYS A 54 -0.41 12.32 -22.27
C CYS A 54 -1.38 12.11 -23.43
N GLY A 55 -2.51 11.41 -23.24
CA GLY A 55 -3.47 11.14 -24.31
C GLY A 55 -2.82 10.44 -25.51
N ASP A 56 -3.17 10.89 -26.74
CA ASP A 56 -2.67 10.30 -27.98
C ASP A 56 -1.14 10.46 -28.18
N LEU A 57 -0.45 11.24 -27.34
CA LEU A 57 1.01 11.28 -27.36
C LEU A 57 1.63 9.93 -26.99
N PHE A 58 0.93 9.07 -26.27
CA PHE A 58 1.35 7.69 -26.04
C PHE A 58 1.51 6.86 -27.31
N LEU A 59 0.91 7.28 -28.44
CA LEU A 59 1.07 6.64 -29.75
C LEU A 59 2.31 7.16 -30.50
N GLN A 60 3.05 8.11 -29.93
CA GLN A 60 4.19 8.75 -30.56
C GLN A 60 5.52 8.12 -30.13
N GLN A 61 6.25 7.56 -31.09
CA GLN A 61 7.53 6.90 -30.82
C GLN A 61 8.56 7.78 -30.08
N PRO A 62 8.67 9.10 -30.34
CA PRO A 62 9.59 9.97 -29.61
C PRO A 62 9.33 9.97 -28.09
N LEU A 63 8.07 10.04 -27.66
CA LEU A 63 7.73 9.99 -26.23
C LEU A 63 8.16 8.66 -25.60
N LEU A 64 7.84 7.54 -26.25
CA LEU A 64 8.13 6.20 -25.72
C LEU A 64 9.65 5.93 -25.68
N THR A 65 10.38 6.39 -26.71
CA THR A 65 11.86 6.31 -26.74
C THR A 65 12.46 7.11 -25.59
N GLU A 66 11.97 8.33 -25.37
CA GLU A 66 12.48 9.18 -24.31
C GLU A 66 12.13 8.63 -22.92
N CYS A 67 10.93 8.09 -22.72
CA CYS A 67 10.58 7.39 -21.47
C CYS A 67 11.57 6.25 -21.17
N LYS A 68 11.94 5.44 -22.16
CA LYS A 68 12.93 4.36 -22.01
C LYS A 68 14.31 4.91 -21.63
N ASN A 69 14.75 5.98 -22.30
CA ASN A 69 16.04 6.62 -22.01
C ASN A 69 16.10 7.15 -20.57
N GLN A 70 15.03 7.81 -20.15
CA GLN A 70 14.92 8.39 -18.82
C GLN A 70 14.78 7.32 -17.74
N LEU A 71 14.09 6.22 -18.00
CA LEU A 71 14.07 5.05 -17.12
C LEU A 71 15.49 4.52 -16.87
N LEU A 72 16.31 4.33 -17.93
CA LEU A 72 17.71 3.90 -17.78
C LEU A 72 18.55 4.90 -16.98
N ARG A 73 18.26 6.18 -17.08
CA ARG A 73 18.90 7.21 -16.28
C ARG A 73 18.55 7.09 -14.79
N ILE A 74 17.28 6.82 -14.47
CA ILE A 74 16.82 6.56 -13.08
C ILE A 74 17.53 5.30 -12.55
N VAL A 75 17.52 4.21 -13.30
CA VAL A 75 18.22 2.96 -12.94
C VAL A 75 19.67 3.23 -12.58
N LYS A 76 20.41 3.92 -13.46
CA LYS A 76 21.82 4.28 -13.21
C LYS A 76 22.01 5.10 -11.94
N ALA A 77 21.11 6.03 -11.67
CA ALA A 77 21.18 6.90 -10.48
C ALA A 77 20.96 6.15 -9.16
N THR A 78 20.24 5.02 -9.19
CA THR A 78 20.00 4.19 -7.99
C THR A 78 21.16 3.25 -7.65
N LYS A 79 22.20 3.12 -8.49
CA LYS A 79 23.29 2.14 -8.34
C LYS A 79 23.98 2.14 -6.96
N LYS A 80 24.06 3.30 -6.31
CA LYS A 80 24.70 3.45 -4.99
C LYS A 80 23.67 3.61 -3.86
N LYS A 81 22.39 3.50 -4.16
CA LYS A 81 21.31 3.72 -3.21
C LYS A 81 20.79 2.41 -2.66
N ASP A 82 20.62 2.37 -1.35
CA ASP A 82 20.19 1.18 -0.62
C ASP A 82 18.67 1.24 -0.41
N MET A 83 17.95 1.21 -1.50
CA MET A 83 16.48 1.27 -1.51
C MET A 83 15.91 0.60 -2.76
N LEU A 84 14.68 0.12 -2.65
CA LEU A 84 13.86 -0.32 -3.77
C LEU A 84 13.00 0.86 -4.22
N VAL A 85 12.97 1.11 -5.53
CA VAL A 85 12.19 2.19 -6.14
C VAL A 85 11.18 1.58 -7.11
N VAL A 86 9.92 1.97 -7.00
CA VAL A 86 8.86 1.63 -7.96
C VAL A 86 8.46 2.89 -8.71
N VAL A 87 8.59 2.88 -10.04
CA VAL A 87 8.30 4.04 -10.89
C VAL A 87 7.38 3.65 -12.05
N GLY A 88 6.39 4.48 -12.35
CA GLY A 88 5.46 4.28 -13.46
C GLY A 88 6.08 4.64 -14.81
N CYS A 89 6.01 3.74 -15.80
CA CYS A 89 6.57 3.94 -17.14
C CYS A 89 5.74 3.22 -18.21
N PRO A 90 5.46 3.84 -19.39
CA PRO A 90 4.89 3.13 -20.52
C PRO A 90 5.97 2.23 -21.16
N ILE A 91 5.67 0.95 -21.37
CA ILE A 91 6.60 -0.04 -21.93
C ILE A 91 5.98 -0.75 -23.13
N ILE A 92 6.76 -0.87 -24.22
CA ILE A 92 6.37 -1.64 -25.39
C ILE A 92 6.84 -3.09 -25.23
N VAL A 93 5.91 -4.03 -25.35
CA VAL A 93 6.20 -5.47 -25.42
C VAL A 93 5.45 -6.05 -26.63
N ASN A 94 6.16 -6.75 -27.52
CA ASN A 94 5.58 -7.39 -28.71
C ASN A 94 4.65 -6.44 -29.51
N GLN A 95 5.10 -5.20 -29.75
CA GLN A 95 4.39 -4.12 -30.47
C GLN A 95 3.09 -3.63 -29.79
N LYS A 96 2.85 -4.00 -28.56
CA LYS A 96 1.75 -3.48 -27.72
C LYS A 96 2.31 -2.58 -26.62
N LEU A 97 1.56 -1.56 -26.26
CA LEU A 97 1.92 -0.64 -25.20
C LEU A 97 1.24 -1.04 -23.88
N TYR A 98 2.01 -1.06 -22.81
CA TYR A 98 1.54 -1.40 -21.47
C TYR A 98 1.85 -0.26 -20.49
N ASN A 99 0.93 -0.02 -19.59
CA ASN A 99 1.11 0.84 -18.42
C ASN A 99 1.77 -0.02 -17.32
N CYS A 100 2.99 0.33 -16.92
CA CYS A 100 3.80 -0.55 -16.11
C CYS A 100 4.35 0.14 -14.85
N ALA A 101 4.47 -0.65 -13.77
CA ALA A 101 5.30 -0.35 -12.61
C ALA A 101 6.65 -1.04 -12.80
N VAL A 102 7.73 -0.27 -12.83
CA VAL A 102 9.11 -0.78 -12.95
C VAL A 102 9.73 -0.81 -11.56
N VAL A 103 10.18 -1.99 -11.14
CA VAL A 103 10.80 -2.22 -9.83
C VAL A 103 12.31 -2.19 -9.97
N ILE A 104 12.96 -1.27 -9.28
CA ILE A 104 14.40 -0.98 -9.41
C ILE A 104 15.08 -1.15 -8.05
N ASN A 105 16.22 -1.81 -8.02
CA ASN A 105 17.09 -1.86 -6.85
C ASN A 105 18.54 -1.75 -7.25
N ARG A 106 19.29 -0.85 -6.63
CA ARG A 106 20.74 -0.68 -6.76
C ARG A 106 21.30 -0.66 -8.20
N GLY A 107 20.58 -0.03 -9.11
CA GLY A 107 21.00 0.12 -10.50
C GLY A 107 20.61 -1.04 -11.42
N GLU A 108 19.73 -1.89 -10.98
CA GLU A 108 19.16 -3.02 -11.73
C GLU A 108 17.64 -2.93 -11.74
N ILE A 109 17.02 -3.33 -12.86
CA ILE A 109 15.58 -3.52 -12.96
C ILE A 109 15.30 -4.96 -12.55
N LEU A 110 14.62 -5.16 -11.44
CA LEU A 110 14.25 -6.49 -10.93
C LEU A 110 13.14 -7.11 -11.75
N GLY A 111 12.19 -6.31 -12.22
CA GLY A 111 11.05 -6.75 -13.00
C GLY A 111 10.13 -5.59 -13.37
N ILE A 112 9.23 -5.86 -14.29
CA ILE A 112 8.23 -4.91 -14.79
C ILE A 112 6.84 -5.54 -14.59
N VAL A 113 5.97 -4.82 -13.89
CA VAL A 113 4.60 -5.28 -13.59
C VAL A 113 3.62 -4.46 -14.43
N PRO A 114 2.95 -5.05 -15.42
CA PRO A 114 1.96 -4.37 -16.24
C PRO A 114 0.61 -4.28 -15.51
N LYS A 115 -0.13 -3.19 -15.72
CA LYS A 115 -1.50 -3.00 -15.24
C LYS A 115 -2.42 -4.04 -15.85
N THR A 116 -3.22 -4.70 -15.01
CA THR A 116 -4.15 -5.75 -15.45
C THR A 116 -5.51 -5.20 -15.85
N HIS A 117 -6.06 -4.30 -15.05
CA HIS A 117 -7.39 -3.73 -15.29
C HIS A 117 -7.26 -2.29 -15.80
N LEU A 118 -7.73 -2.07 -17.02
CA LEU A 118 -7.66 -0.77 -17.69
C LEU A 118 -9.03 -0.09 -17.63
N PRO A 119 -9.19 1.03 -16.90
CA PRO A 119 -10.45 1.74 -16.87
C PRO A 119 -10.73 2.38 -18.25
N ASN A 120 -11.95 2.18 -18.76
CA ASN A 120 -12.40 2.74 -20.01
C ASN A 120 -13.89 3.11 -19.90
N TYR A 121 -14.20 3.87 -18.88
CA TYR A 121 -15.53 4.38 -18.54
C TYR A 121 -15.41 5.79 -17.94
N SER A 122 -16.49 6.55 -17.95
CA SER A 122 -16.56 7.94 -17.48
C SER A 122 -15.43 8.79 -18.08
N GLU A 123 -14.52 9.30 -17.26
CA GLU A 123 -13.38 10.14 -17.64
C GLU A 123 -12.13 9.35 -18.11
N PHE A 124 -12.16 8.02 -18.10
CA PHE A 124 -11.01 7.20 -18.43
C PHE A 124 -11.04 6.65 -19.85
N TYR A 125 -9.89 6.67 -20.54
CA TYR A 125 -9.71 6.25 -21.93
C TYR A 125 -8.50 5.31 -22.11
N GLU A 126 -8.15 4.52 -21.10
CA GLU A 126 -6.89 3.75 -21.13
C GLU A 126 -6.84 2.68 -22.23
N LEU A 127 -7.95 2.02 -22.56
CA LEU A 127 -8.00 1.03 -23.65
C LEU A 127 -7.70 1.64 -25.04
N ARG A 128 -7.74 2.97 -25.18
CA ARG A 128 -7.32 3.63 -26.41
C ARG A 128 -5.83 3.50 -26.66
N HIS A 129 -5.04 3.45 -25.59
CA HIS A 129 -3.57 3.53 -25.67
C HIS A 129 -2.88 2.26 -25.17
N PHE A 130 -3.42 1.62 -24.15
CA PHE A 130 -2.75 0.52 -23.44
C PHE A 130 -3.46 -0.82 -23.65
N THR A 131 -2.68 -1.89 -23.49
CA THR A 131 -3.15 -3.28 -23.49
C THR A 131 -3.12 -3.80 -22.06
N SER A 132 -4.10 -4.65 -21.69
CA SER A 132 -4.12 -5.32 -20.40
C SER A 132 -2.91 -6.23 -20.24
N GLY A 133 -2.32 -6.20 -19.03
CA GLY A 133 -1.24 -7.10 -18.65
C GLY A 133 -1.71 -8.47 -18.16
N GLU A 134 -3.02 -8.75 -18.21
CA GLU A 134 -3.54 -10.04 -17.77
C GLU A 134 -2.98 -11.17 -18.62
N GLY A 135 -2.36 -12.17 -17.97
CA GLY A 135 -1.75 -13.31 -18.63
C GLY A 135 -0.47 -13.00 -19.42
N LEU A 136 0.05 -11.77 -19.37
CA LEU A 136 1.34 -11.45 -19.99
C LEU A 136 2.47 -12.08 -19.16
N ASP A 137 3.30 -12.87 -19.82
CA ASP A 137 4.55 -13.43 -19.28
C ASP A 137 5.59 -13.43 -20.40
N GLU A 138 6.35 -12.35 -20.47
CA GLU A 138 7.26 -12.05 -21.56
C GLU A 138 8.57 -11.43 -21.02
N MET A 139 9.57 -11.38 -21.89
CA MET A 139 10.80 -10.65 -21.61
C MET A 139 10.99 -9.51 -22.60
N VAL A 140 11.40 -8.35 -22.10
CA VAL A 140 11.70 -7.17 -22.93
C VAL A 140 13.13 -6.72 -22.72
N MET A 141 13.78 -6.28 -23.80
CA MET A 141 15.13 -5.72 -23.73
C MET A 141 15.06 -4.25 -23.29
N ILE A 142 15.59 -3.96 -22.10
CA ILE A 142 15.76 -2.61 -21.57
C ILE A 142 17.26 -2.35 -21.38
N GLY A 143 17.82 -1.42 -22.15
CA GLY A 143 19.29 -1.30 -22.25
C GLY A 143 19.88 -2.57 -22.86
N ASP A 144 20.79 -3.20 -22.12
CA ASP A 144 21.50 -4.42 -22.56
C ASP A 144 20.99 -5.68 -21.81
N GLU A 145 19.88 -5.57 -21.05
CA GLU A 145 19.36 -6.66 -20.22
C GLU A 145 17.95 -7.07 -20.65
N TYR A 146 17.65 -8.36 -20.55
CA TYR A 146 16.30 -8.91 -20.70
C TYR A 146 15.59 -8.91 -19.35
N ILE A 147 14.48 -8.18 -19.28
CA ILE A 147 13.71 -7.98 -18.06
C ILE A 147 12.35 -8.68 -18.20
N THR A 148 11.96 -9.41 -17.17
CA THR A 148 10.64 -10.06 -17.08
C THR A 148 9.52 -9.03 -16.98
N VAL A 149 8.49 -9.20 -17.81
CA VAL A 149 7.25 -8.41 -17.81
C VAL A 149 6.09 -9.35 -17.51
N CYS A 150 5.60 -9.33 -16.29
CA CYS A 150 4.53 -10.20 -15.83
C CYS A 150 3.78 -9.52 -14.67
N ALA A 151 2.46 -9.67 -14.60
CA ALA A 151 1.67 -9.18 -13.47
C ALA A 151 1.91 -10.01 -12.20
N ASN A 152 2.15 -11.31 -12.35
CA ASN A 152 2.33 -12.25 -11.25
C ASN A 152 3.80 -12.34 -10.82
N GLN A 153 4.33 -11.25 -10.25
CA GLN A 153 5.69 -11.19 -9.71
C GLN A 153 5.69 -10.80 -8.24
N VAL A 154 6.59 -11.41 -7.48
CA VAL A 154 6.93 -11.01 -6.11
C VAL A 154 8.42 -10.74 -6.01
N PHE A 155 8.77 -9.74 -5.22
CA PHE A 155 10.15 -9.29 -5.00
C PHE A 155 10.51 -9.56 -3.53
N THR A 156 11.32 -10.58 -3.29
CA THR A 156 11.67 -11.07 -1.96
C THR A 156 13.01 -10.49 -1.51
N CYS A 157 13.05 -9.90 -0.33
CA CYS A 157 14.29 -9.43 0.26
C CYS A 157 15.04 -10.59 0.93
N GLU A 158 16.20 -10.98 0.38
CA GLU A 158 16.96 -12.16 0.83
C GLU A 158 17.36 -12.10 2.32
N ASN A 159 17.71 -10.93 2.80
CA ASN A 159 18.17 -10.75 4.18
C ASN A 159 17.09 -10.23 5.14
N ILE A 160 15.86 -10.03 4.65
CA ILE A 160 14.66 -9.73 5.44
C ILE A 160 13.50 -10.55 4.84
N PRO A 161 13.41 -11.85 5.13
CA PRO A 161 12.48 -12.76 4.44
C PRO A 161 11.01 -12.37 4.59
N GLU A 162 10.64 -11.62 5.63
CA GLU A 162 9.30 -11.11 5.82
C GLU A 162 8.99 -9.89 4.91
N LEU A 163 9.99 -9.31 4.25
CA LEU A 163 9.79 -8.23 3.29
C LEU A 163 9.65 -8.81 1.89
N VAL A 164 8.42 -9.09 1.50
CA VAL A 164 8.03 -9.53 0.15
C VAL A 164 7.13 -8.47 -0.45
N ILE A 165 7.54 -7.91 -1.58
CA ILE A 165 6.88 -6.79 -2.25
C ILE A 165 6.16 -7.31 -3.50
N ALA A 166 4.98 -6.78 -3.78
CA ALA A 166 4.31 -6.92 -5.08
C ALA A 166 3.69 -5.59 -5.50
N CYS A 167 3.42 -5.45 -6.79
CA CYS A 167 2.83 -4.24 -7.35
C CYS A 167 1.49 -4.54 -8.03
N GLU A 168 0.54 -3.63 -7.87
CA GLU A 168 -0.65 -3.49 -8.69
C GLU A 168 -0.83 -2.00 -9.04
N ILE A 169 -1.59 -1.66 -10.07
CA ILE A 169 -1.62 -0.28 -10.56
C ILE A 169 -3.05 0.26 -10.57
N CYS A 170 -3.29 1.32 -9.81
CA CYS A 170 -4.50 2.16 -9.80
C CYS A 170 -5.80 1.34 -9.82
N GLU A 171 -6.44 1.20 -11.00
CA GLU A 171 -7.71 0.49 -11.20
C GLU A 171 -7.68 -0.95 -10.68
N ASP A 172 -6.53 -1.59 -10.66
CA ASP A 172 -6.38 -2.94 -10.10
C ASP A 172 -6.90 -3.05 -8.66
N LEU A 173 -6.82 -1.97 -7.87
CA LEU A 173 -7.40 -1.94 -6.52
C LEU A 173 -8.94 -1.78 -6.51
N TRP A 174 -9.52 -1.17 -7.56
CA TRP A 174 -10.94 -0.78 -7.57
C TRP A 174 -11.88 -1.89 -8.04
N VAL A 175 -11.34 -2.94 -8.64
CA VAL A 175 -12.10 -4.10 -9.11
C VAL A 175 -12.57 -4.98 -7.96
N PRO A 176 -13.63 -5.80 -8.14
CA PRO A 176 -14.15 -6.67 -7.08
C PRO A 176 -13.13 -7.66 -6.52
N LEU A 177 -12.17 -8.10 -7.34
CA LEU A 177 -11.09 -9.02 -6.95
C LEU A 177 -9.73 -8.43 -7.38
N PRO A 178 -9.12 -7.59 -6.55
CA PRO A 178 -7.84 -6.98 -6.85
C PRO A 178 -6.70 -8.00 -6.98
N PRO A 179 -5.73 -7.80 -7.90
CA PRO A 179 -4.52 -8.62 -8.01
C PRO A 179 -3.76 -8.77 -6.70
N SER A 180 -3.75 -7.72 -5.85
CA SER A 180 -3.14 -7.77 -4.52
C SER A 180 -3.67 -8.89 -3.62
N THR A 181 -4.88 -9.38 -3.86
CA THR A 181 -5.41 -10.56 -3.17
C THR A 181 -4.57 -11.79 -3.46
N TYR A 182 -4.25 -12.03 -4.73
CA TYR A 182 -3.39 -13.13 -5.15
C TYR A 182 -1.93 -12.89 -4.75
N HIS A 183 -1.45 -11.66 -4.86
CA HIS A 183 -0.11 -11.26 -4.43
C HIS A 183 0.12 -11.59 -2.95
N ALA A 184 -0.84 -11.28 -2.08
CA ALA A 184 -0.74 -11.59 -0.66
C ALA A 184 -0.74 -13.11 -0.40
N MET A 185 -1.53 -13.88 -1.14
CA MET A 185 -1.53 -15.35 -1.08
C MET A 185 -0.24 -15.95 -1.64
N ALA A 186 0.42 -15.28 -2.58
CA ALA A 186 1.76 -15.63 -3.06
C ALA A 186 2.89 -15.26 -2.10
N GLY A 187 2.58 -14.59 -0.99
CA GLY A 187 3.52 -14.24 0.07
C GLY A 187 3.80 -12.76 0.26
N ALA A 188 3.32 -11.88 -0.63
CA ALA A 188 3.59 -10.44 -0.52
C ALA A 188 3.05 -9.86 0.78
N THR A 189 3.91 -9.24 1.57
CA THR A 189 3.59 -8.52 2.82
C THR A 189 3.48 -7.01 2.61
N VAL A 190 3.95 -6.52 1.47
CA VAL A 190 3.91 -5.11 1.08
C VAL A 190 3.36 -5.02 -0.34
N ILE A 191 2.29 -4.26 -0.51
CA ILE A 191 1.71 -3.95 -1.81
C ILE A 191 2.05 -2.50 -2.17
N CYS A 192 2.64 -2.32 -3.35
CA CYS A 192 2.93 -1.01 -3.93
C CYS A 192 1.91 -0.71 -5.04
N ASN A 193 1.22 0.41 -4.93
CA ASN A 193 0.22 0.83 -5.91
C ASN A 193 0.55 2.23 -6.46
N PRO A 194 1.29 2.32 -7.58
CA PRO A 194 1.31 3.50 -8.41
C PRO A 194 -0.08 3.81 -8.94
N SER A 195 -0.57 5.04 -8.73
CA SER A 195 -1.94 5.41 -9.04
C SER A 195 -2.03 6.78 -9.71
N ALA A 196 -3.07 6.97 -10.51
CA ALA A 196 -3.50 8.25 -11.05
C ALA A 196 -5.03 8.37 -10.90
N SER A 197 -5.46 8.42 -9.64
CA SER A 197 -6.87 8.49 -9.30
C SER A 197 -7.36 9.94 -9.33
N VAL A 198 -8.32 10.19 -10.19
CA VAL A 198 -8.94 11.51 -10.31
C VAL A 198 -9.64 11.92 -9.02
N GLU A 199 -9.70 13.23 -8.75
CA GLU A 199 -10.35 13.77 -7.57
C GLU A 199 -11.77 14.19 -7.89
N THR A 200 -12.74 13.68 -7.13
CA THR A 200 -14.12 14.09 -7.12
C THR A 200 -14.60 14.33 -5.69
N THR A 201 -15.70 15.05 -5.51
CA THR A 201 -16.27 15.30 -4.18
C THR A 201 -16.52 13.98 -3.46
N THR A 202 -16.05 13.84 -2.24
CA THR A 202 -16.14 12.65 -1.35
C THR A 202 -15.29 11.44 -1.73
N LYS A 203 -14.61 11.42 -2.88
CA LYS A 203 -13.80 10.27 -3.32
C LYS A 203 -12.60 10.01 -2.39
N GLU A 204 -12.09 11.05 -1.74
CA GLU A 204 -11.00 10.95 -0.77
C GLU A 204 -11.32 9.94 0.36
N SER A 205 -12.47 10.06 1.00
CA SER A 205 -12.87 9.17 2.09
C SER A 205 -13.12 7.75 1.60
N TYR A 206 -13.67 7.59 0.39
CA TYR A 206 -13.84 6.27 -0.23
C TYR A 206 -12.48 5.62 -0.56
N ARG A 207 -11.55 6.37 -1.19
CA ARG A 207 -10.18 5.91 -1.48
C ARG A 207 -9.45 5.49 -0.20
N ARG A 208 -9.52 6.32 0.83
CA ARG A 208 -8.94 6.03 2.14
C ARG A 208 -9.49 4.74 2.74
N SER A 209 -10.80 4.56 2.70
CA SER A 209 -11.46 3.33 3.18
C SER A 209 -11.05 2.11 2.36
N LEU A 210 -10.98 2.25 1.03
CA LEU A 210 -10.62 1.14 0.13
C LEU A 210 -9.19 0.66 0.39
N VAL A 211 -8.21 1.57 0.43
CA VAL A 211 -6.79 1.25 0.69
C VAL A 211 -6.63 0.63 2.09
N SER A 212 -7.25 1.22 3.11
CA SER A 212 -7.19 0.74 4.48
C SER A 212 -7.82 -0.66 4.62
N ASN A 213 -9.00 -0.89 4.05
CA ASN A 213 -9.68 -2.18 4.11
C ASN A 213 -8.93 -3.27 3.34
N GLN A 214 -8.34 -2.93 2.19
CA GLN A 214 -7.52 -3.89 1.44
C GLN A 214 -6.27 -4.28 2.25
N SER A 215 -5.58 -3.31 2.84
CA SER A 215 -4.46 -3.56 3.76
C SER A 215 -4.84 -4.51 4.91
N ALA A 216 -6.01 -4.30 5.53
CA ALA A 216 -6.53 -5.15 6.61
C ALA A 216 -6.83 -6.57 6.14
N ARG A 217 -7.56 -6.70 5.03
CA ARG A 217 -7.95 -8.00 4.46
C ARG A 217 -6.74 -8.87 4.11
N LEU A 218 -5.70 -8.24 3.59
CA LEU A 218 -4.48 -8.91 3.15
C LEU A 218 -3.47 -9.13 4.29
N LEU A 219 -3.68 -8.58 5.48
CA LEU A 219 -2.66 -8.53 6.55
C LEU A 219 -1.32 -8.04 5.96
N ALA A 220 -1.35 -6.92 5.28
CA ALA A 220 -0.22 -6.38 4.54
C ALA A 220 -0.04 -4.88 4.81
N ALA A 221 1.15 -4.36 4.54
CA ALA A 221 1.34 -2.94 4.31
C ALA A 221 0.89 -2.61 2.88
N TYR A 222 0.26 -1.46 2.69
CA TYR A 222 -0.20 -0.97 1.41
C TYR A 222 0.30 0.45 1.19
N ILE A 223 1.08 0.66 0.13
CA ILE A 223 1.69 1.94 -0.23
C ILE A 223 1.01 2.43 -1.50
N TYR A 224 0.16 3.43 -1.37
CA TYR A 224 -0.61 4.04 -2.45
C TYR A 224 0.00 5.39 -2.79
N ALA A 225 0.53 5.54 -4.00
CA ALA A 225 1.14 6.78 -4.49
C ALA A 225 0.31 7.36 -5.64
N ASP A 226 -0.35 8.48 -5.42
CA ASP A 226 -1.30 9.08 -6.35
C ASP A 226 -0.69 10.20 -7.19
N ALA A 227 -1.15 10.38 -8.42
CA ALA A 227 -0.78 11.51 -9.27
C ALA A 227 -1.25 12.84 -8.67
N GLY A 228 -0.55 13.91 -8.98
CA GLY A 228 -0.78 15.20 -8.37
C GLY A 228 -0.58 16.37 -9.34
N GLU A 229 0.09 17.42 -8.86
CA GLU A 229 0.30 18.64 -9.60
C GLU A 229 1.09 18.40 -10.89
N GLY A 230 0.64 19.04 -11.98
CA GLY A 230 1.28 19.00 -13.29
C GLY A 230 0.56 18.13 -14.31
N GLU A 231 -0.32 17.22 -13.89
CA GLU A 231 -1.20 16.51 -14.81
C GLU A 231 -2.18 17.47 -15.50
N SER A 232 -2.67 17.09 -16.71
CA SER A 232 -3.64 17.89 -17.44
C SER A 232 -4.98 17.98 -16.68
N THR A 233 -5.58 19.14 -16.69
CA THR A 233 -6.91 19.41 -16.08
C THR A 233 -8.02 19.52 -17.13
N GLN A 234 -7.85 18.89 -18.30
CA GLN A 234 -8.83 18.97 -19.36
C GLN A 234 -10.20 18.45 -18.92
N ASP A 235 -10.24 17.27 -18.30
CA ASP A 235 -11.47 16.63 -17.82
C ASP A 235 -11.53 16.53 -16.29
N VAL A 236 -10.38 16.46 -15.62
CA VAL A 236 -10.28 16.09 -14.20
C VAL A 236 -9.14 16.81 -13.51
N VAL A 237 -9.05 16.65 -12.18
CA VAL A 237 -7.91 17.11 -11.37
C VAL A 237 -7.36 15.96 -10.54
N TYR A 238 -6.08 16.04 -10.19
CA TYR A 238 -5.36 15.08 -9.37
C TYR A 238 -4.87 15.76 -8.10
N SER A 239 -4.87 15.04 -7.00
CA SER A 239 -4.65 15.65 -5.68
C SER A 239 -3.36 15.26 -4.98
N GLY A 240 -2.64 14.24 -5.46
CA GLY A 240 -1.47 13.72 -4.77
C GLY A 240 -1.82 13.04 -3.44
N HIS A 241 -2.99 12.41 -3.33
CA HIS A 241 -3.48 11.80 -2.10
C HIS A 241 -2.79 10.46 -1.82
N HIS A 242 -1.55 10.52 -1.32
CA HIS A 242 -0.79 9.34 -0.93
C HIS A 242 -1.29 8.76 0.39
N LEU A 243 -1.26 7.44 0.49
CA LEU A 243 -1.65 6.70 1.69
C LEU A 243 -0.64 5.58 1.96
N ILE A 244 -0.24 5.43 3.22
CA ILE A 244 0.51 4.26 3.68
C ILE A 244 -0.30 3.63 4.81
N CYS A 245 -0.77 2.40 4.56
CA CYS A 245 -1.56 1.63 5.51
C CYS A 245 -0.82 0.36 5.95
N GLU A 246 -1.09 -0.12 7.16
CA GLU A 246 -0.59 -1.39 7.69
C GLU A 246 -1.73 -2.10 8.44
N ASN A 247 -2.12 -3.27 7.95
CA ASN A 247 -3.17 -4.07 8.59
C ASN A 247 -4.40 -3.23 9.01
N GLY A 248 -4.91 -2.41 8.07
CA GLY A 248 -6.07 -1.55 8.25
C GLY A 248 -5.82 -0.19 8.90
N SER A 249 -4.67 0.02 9.51
CA SER A 249 -4.32 1.30 10.12
C SER A 249 -3.67 2.23 9.11
N VAL A 250 -4.15 3.45 8.97
CA VAL A 250 -3.47 4.49 8.18
C VAL A 250 -2.30 5.01 9.01
N LEU A 251 -1.07 4.79 8.53
CA LEU A 251 0.15 5.23 9.19
C LEU A 251 0.60 6.61 8.73
N ALA A 252 0.38 6.92 7.45
CA ALA A 252 0.67 8.23 6.88
C ALA A 252 -0.31 8.53 5.75
N GLU A 253 -0.66 9.79 5.62
CA GLU A 253 -1.61 10.31 4.64
C GLU A 253 -1.15 11.70 4.19
N ALA A 254 -1.06 11.91 2.87
CA ALA A 254 -0.68 13.20 2.30
C ALA A 254 -1.85 14.18 2.35
N LYS A 255 -1.52 15.44 2.58
CA LYS A 255 -2.49 16.51 2.38
C LYS A 255 -2.80 16.66 0.89
N ARG A 256 -4.07 16.57 0.54
CA ARG A 256 -4.52 16.72 -0.86
C ARG A 256 -4.10 18.07 -1.46
N PHE A 257 -3.86 18.06 -2.76
CA PHE A 257 -3.43 19.22 -3.55
C PHE A 257 -2.07 19.77 -3.12
N THR A 258 -1.19 18.86 -2.70
CA THR A 258 0.22 19.13 -2.40
C THR A 258 1.10 18.06 -3.05
N ASN A 259 2.42 18.33 -3.14
CA ASN A 259 3.42 17.33 -3.56
C ASN A 259 4.18 16.81 -2.33
N GLU A 260 3.47 16.57 -1.24
CA GLU A 260 4.05 16.08 0.01
C GLU A 260 4.53 14.63 -0.14
N ILE A 261 5.76 14.35 0.25
CA ILE A 261 6.26 12.98 0.38
C ILE A 261 5.84 12.46 1.74
N VAL A 262 5.10 11.36 1.77
CA VAL A 262 4.72 10.72 3.03
C VAL A 262 5.64 9.56 3.36
N TYR A 263 5.93 9.39 4.65
CA TYR A 263 6.82 8.36 5.19
C TYR A 263 6.14 7.60 6.31
N ALA A 264 6.37 6.29 6.38
CA ALA A 264 5.95 5.48 7.51
C ALA A 264 6.98 4.39 7.82
N ASP A 265 7.03 3.97 9.08
CA ASP A 265 7.76 2.78 9.51
C ASP A 265 6.74 1.62 9.59
N ILE A 266 6.79 0.67 8.63
CA ILE A 266 5.96 -0.54 8.61
C ILE A 266 6.65 -1.67 9.36
N ASP A 267 5.89 -2.56 10.00
CA ASP A 267 6.39 -3.70 10.77
C ASP A 267 6.09 -5.02 10.04
N VAL A 268 7.02 -5.47 9.19
CA VAL A 268 6.83 -6.68 8.38
C VAL A 268 6.85 -7.96 9.22
N GLN A 269 7.55 -7.98 10.37
CA GLN A 269 7.56 -9.14 11.27
C GLN A 269 6.21 -9.28 11.98
N LYS A 270 5.59 -8.17 12.39
CA LYS A 270 4.24 -8.17 12.93
C LYS A 270 3.22 -8.68 11.90
N LEU A 271 3.29 -8.20 10.65
CA LEU A 271 2.41 -8.67 9.58
C LEU A 271 2.54 -10.18 9.37
N ALA A 272 3.76 -10.71 9.31
CA ALA A 272 4.00 -12.14 9.21
C ALA A 272 3.48 -12.91 10.44
N ALA A 273 3.61 -12.34 11.65
CA ALA A 273 3.08 -12.92 12.87
C ALA A 273 1.54 -12.98 12.88
N GLU A 274 0.87 -11.92 12.42
CA GLU A 274 -0.59 -11.90 12.34
C GLU A 274 -1.12 -12.92 11.31
N ARG A 275 -0.45 -13.07 10.15
CA ARG A 275 -0.79 -14.13 9.18
C ARG A 275 -0.66 -15.54 9.78
N ARG A 276 0.38 -15.81 10.58
CA ARG A 276 0.55 -17.11 11.25
C ARG A 276 -0.54 -17.41 12.28
N LYS A 277 -1.12 -16.41 12.90
CA LYS A 277 -2.25 -16.56 13.84
C LYS A 277 -3.57 -16.82 13.13
N MET A 278 -3.74 -16.27 11.94
CA MET A 278 -4.99 -16.40 11.17
C MET A 278 -5.03 -17.72 10.42
N THR A 279 -5.70 -18.73 10.98
CA THR A 279 -5.80 -20.08 10.39
C THR A 279 -6.49 -20.14 9.03
N SER A 280 -7.29 -19.14 8.70
CA SER A 280 -7.94 -18.99 7.38
C SER A 280 -7.08 -18.27 6.34
N PHE A 281 -5.92 -17.72 6.73
CA PHE A 281 -4.97 -17.19 5.75
C PHE A 281 -4.23 -18.38 5.11
N PRO A 282 -4.11 -18.44 3.75
CA PRO A 282 -3.47 -19.57 3.07
C PRO A 282 -2.04 -19.79 3.56
N GLY A 283 -1.68 -21.04 3.84
CA GLY A 283 -0.31 -21.45 4.10
C GLY A 283 0.40 -21.78 2.79
N GLY A 284 1.62 -21.26 2.61
CA GLY A 284 2.41 -21.46 1.40
C GLY A 284 2.10 -20.47 0.28
N LYS A 285 2.81 -20.61 -0.84
CA LYS A 285 2.62 -19.76 -2.03
C LYS A 285 1.48 -20.33 -2.88
N VAL A 286 0.51 -19.51 -3.20
CA VAL A 286 -0.65 -19.87 -4.03
C VAL A 286 -0.51 -19.17 -5.39
N GLY A 287 -0.66 -19.94 -6.47
CA GLY A 287 -0.56 -19.48 -7.86
C GLY A 287 0.86 -19.57 -8.45
N ASP A 288 0.94 -19.41 -9.75
CA ASP A 288 2.20 -19.39 -10.49
C ASP A 288 2.75 -17.95 -10.46
N TYR A 289 3.76 -17.73 -9.60
CA TYR A 289 4.42 -16.44 -9.43
C TYR A 289 5.89 -16.53 -9.75
N ILE A 290 6.37 -15.54 -10.46
CA ILE A 290 7.80 -15.34 -10.68
C ILE A 290 8.35 -14.63 -9.42
N GLU A 291 9.37 -15.23 -8.81
CA GLU A 291 10.05 -14.64 -7.65
C GLU A 291 11.37 -14.00 -8.11
N GLN A 292 11.48 -12.71 -7.87
CA GLN A 292 12.71 -11.95 -8.02
C GLN A 292 13.29 -11.66 -6.64
N THR A 293 14.60 -11.67 -6.52
CA THR A 293 15.26 -11.41 -5.24
C THR A 293 16.02 -10.10 -5.26
N PHE A 294 16.12 -9.47 -4.09
CA PHE A 294 16.94 -8.28 -3.86
C PHE A 294 17.48 -8.29 -2.43
N SER A 295 18.41 -7.40 -2.13
CA SER A 295 18.94 -7.27 -0.78
C SER A 295 18.99 -5.81 -0.34
N LEU A 296 18.83 -5.57 0.97
CA LEU A 296 18.98 -4.27 1.61
C LEU A 296 20.03 -4.37 2.72
N LYS A 297 20.75 -3.28 2.99
CA LYS A 297 21.65 -3.24 4.15
C LYS A 297 20.83 -3.14 5.42
N ILE A 298 21.02 -4.08 6.33
CA ILE A 298 20.40 -4.01 7.65
C ILE A 298 21.05 -2.86 8.43
N LYS A 299 20.32 -1.76 8.55
CA LYS A 299 20.73 -0.56 9.29
C LYS A 299 19.82 -0.36 10.49
N GLU A 300 20.37 0.20 11.56
CA GLU A 300 19.55 0.76 12.63
C GLU A 300 18.89 2.04 12.11
N ASN A 301 17.57 2.03 11.90
CA ASN A 301 16.80 3.20 11.52
C ASN A 301 16.16 3.81 12.75
N LYS A 302 16.18 5.14 12.83
CA LYS A 302 15.37 5.84 13.82
C LYS A 302 13.90 5.66 13.47
N ILE A 303 13.19 4.92 14.32
CA ILE A 303 11.74 4.74 14.18
C ILE A 303 11.09 6.09 14.48
N THR A 304 10.23 6.54 13.55
CA THR A 304 9.43 7.77 13.69
C THR A 304 8.00 7.49 14.12
N ARG A 305 7.58 6.22 14.04
CA ARG A 305 6.28 5.75 14.49
C ARG A 305 6.12 5.94 16.00
N THR A 306 4.98 6.49 16.40
CA THR A 306 4.61 6.63 17.81
C THR A 306 3.77 5.44 18.26
N PHE A 307 4.01 4.98 19.49
CA PHE A 307 3.24 3.90 20.10
C PHE A 307 2.50 4.46 21.32
N PRO A 308 1.18 4.17 21.46
CA PRO A 308 0.43 4.58 22.64
C PRO A 308 1.06 3.99 23.91
N LYS A 309 1.28 4.81 24.94
CA LYS A 309 1.78 4.34 26.24
C LYS A 309 0.78 3.41 26.95
N ALA A 310 -0.51 3.61 26.69
CA ALA A 310 -1.61 2.82 27.19
C ALA A 310 -2.41 2.23 26.01
N PRO A 311 -1.93 1.15 25.36
CA PRO A 311 -2.48 0.66 24.08
C PRO A 311 -3.94 0.18 24.20
N PHE A 312 -4.42 -0.10 25.41
CA PHE A 312 -5.79 -0.55 25.66
C PHE A 312 -6.74 0.58 26.03
N VAL A 313 -6.24 1.78 26.27
CA VAL A 313 -7.03 2.95 26.71
C VAL A 313 -6.96 4.03 25.65
N PRO A 314 -8.07 4.37 24.97
CA PRO A 314 -8.08 5.48 24.01
C PRO A 314 -7.72 6.82 24.67
N ASP A 315 -6.96 7.65 23.97
CA ASP A 315 -6.64 9.01 24.44
C ASP A 315 -7.86 9.95 24.35
N ASN A 316 -8.73 9.72 23.36
CA ASN A 316 -9.95 10.50 23.16
C ASN A 316 -11.04 10.06 24.18
N GLN A 317 -11.68 11.03 24.84
CA GLN A 317 -12.70 10.77 25.85
C GLN A 317 -13.92 10.04 25.26
N ASP A 318 -14.44 10.49 24.11
CA ASP A 318 -15.62 9.88 23.49
C ASP A 318 -15.37 8.42 23.07
N GLU A 319 -14.19 8.13 22.54
CA GLU A 319 -13.79 6.77 22.20
C GLU A 319 -13.62 5.90 23.44
N ARG A 320 -13.11 6.48 24.53
CA ARG A 320 -12.95 5.81 25.82
C ARG A 320 -14.29 5.46 26.41
N ASP A 321 -15.26 6.40 26.40
CA ASP A 321 -16.60 6.19 26.92
C ASP A 321 -17.35 5.12 26.12
N LYS A 322 -17.27 5.16 24.78
CA LYS A 322 -17.81 4.10 23.89
C LYS A 322 -17.22 2.74 24.22
N ARG A 323 -15.89 2.65 24.39
CA ARG A 323 -15.20 1.40 24.72
C ARG A 323 -15.59 0.88 26.10
N CYS A 324 -15.73 1.75 27.09
CA CYS A 324 -16.19 1.37 28.42
C CYS A 324 -17.62 0.81 28.38
N ASP A 325 -18.55 1.46 27.67
CA ASP A 325 -19.93 0.97 27.52
C ASP A 325 -19.97 -0.35 26.74
N GLU A 326 -19.17 -0.50 25.71
CA GLU A 326 -19.04 -1.77 24.97
C GLU A 326 -18.54 -2.90 25.86
N ILE A 327 -17.49 -2.68 26.67
CA ILE A 327 -16.95 -3.67 27.61
C ILE A 327 -18.02 -4.08 28.64
N LEU A 328 -18.69 -3.11 29.25
CA LEU A 328 -19.78 -3.38 30.18
C LEU A 328 -20.93 -4.14 29.52
N SER A 329 -21.29 -3.78 28.32
CA SER A 329 -22.37 -4.45 27.55
C SER A 329 -22.00 -5.90 27.23
N LEU A 330 -20.79 -6.16 26.74
CA LEU A 330 -20.28 -7.52 26.41
C LEU A 330 -20.32 -8.42 27.66
N GLN A 331 -19.82 -7.94 28.79
CA GLN A 331 -19.79 -8.70 30.05
C GLN A 331 -21.18 -8.94 30.61
N SER A 332 -22.03 -7.91 30.61
CA SER A 332 -23.40 -8.00 31.15
C SER A 332 -24.28 -8.92 30.30
N MET A 333 -24.20 -8.86 28.99
CA MET A 333 -24.92 -9.78 28.08
C MET A 333 -24.48 -11.22 28.25
N GLY A 334 -23.17 -11.45 28.40
CA GLY A 334 -22.63 -12.79 28.68
C GLY A 334 -23.16 -13.36 29.98
N LEU A 335 -23.17 -12.57 31.07
CA LEU A 335 -23.73 -12.97 32.36
C LEU A 335 -25.23 -13.14 32.31
N LYS A 336 -25.99 -12.20 31.72
CA LYS A 336 -27.44 -12.28 31.49
C LYS A 336 -27.80 -13.63 30.88
N LYS A 337 -27.14 -14.05 29.80
CA LYS A 337 -27.43 -15.34 29.15
C LYS A 337 -27.21 -16.53 30.06
N ARG A 338 -26.23 -16.50 30.95
CA ARG A 338 -26.01 -17.56 31.95
C ARG A 338 -27.10 -17.60 33.01
N LEU A 339 -27.47 -16.43 33.57
CA LEU A 339 -28.55 -16.30 34.57
C LEU A 339 -29.89 -16.77 34.00
N GLU A 340 -30.23 -16.33 32.79
CA GLU A 340 -31.42 -16.73 32.06
C GLU A 340 -31.49 -18.26 31.86
N HIS A 341 -30.38 -18.85 31.34
CA HIS A 341 -30.32 -20.28 31.06
C HIS A 341 -30.45 -21.15 32.31
N THR A 342 -29.83 -20.72 33.42
CA THR A 342 -29.91 -21.45 34.70
C THR A 342 -31.11 -21.07 35.55
N ASN A 343 -31.93 -20.12 35.10
CA ASN A 343 -33.08 -19.56 35.84
C ASN A 343 -32.70 -19.04 37.25
N CYS A 344 -31.44 -18.51 37.37
CA CYS A 344 -30.94 -17.94 38.60
C CYS A 344 -31.60 -16.59 38.89
N LYS A 345 -32.14 -16.44 40.11
CA LYS A 345 -32.77 -15.21 40.58
C LYS A 345 -31.88 -14.37 41.49
N HIS A 346 -30.75 -14.91 41.89
CA HIS A 346 -29.82 -14.27 42.83
C HIS A 346 -28.39 -14.48 42.41
N ALA A 347 -27.54 -13.49 42.67
CA ALA A 347 -26.11 -13.58 42.57
C ALA A 347 -25.45 -13.04 43.84
N VAL A 348 -24.35 -13.64 44.24
CA VAL A 348 -23.58 -13.20 45.41
C VAL A 348 -22.17 -12.83 44.91
N VAL A 349 -21.75 -11.59 45.20
CA VAL A 349 -20.42 -11.09 44.83
C VAL A 349 -19.67 -10.67 46.08
N GLY A 350 -18.52 -11.26 46.34
CA GLY A 350 -17.62 -10.85 47.43
C GLY A 350 -16.88 -9.59 47.03
N ILE A 351 -17.13 -8.47 47.70
CA ILE A 351 -16.51 -7.17 47.40
C ILE A 351 -15.32 -6.95 48.32
N SER A 352 -14.10 -6.90 47.72
CA SER A 352 -12.87 -6.59 48.45
C SER A 352 -12.57 -5.08 48.54
N GLY A 353 -13.35 -4.24 47.85
CA GLY A 353 -13.08 -2.83 47.68
C GLY A 353 -12.12 -2.49 46.52
N GLY A 354 -11.61 -3.50 45.78
CA GLY A 354 -10.80 -3.33 44.60
C GLY A 354 -11.63 -3.13 43.32
N LEU A 355 -10.96 -2.67 42.25
CA LEU A 355 -11.62 -2.37 40.97
C LEU A 355 -12.30 -3.60 40.35
N ASP A 356 -11.67 -4.78 40.43
CA ASP A 356 -12.23 -6.01 39.83
C ASP A 356 -13.56 -6.41 40.45
N SER A 357 -13.64 -6.40 41.77
CA SER A 357 -14.89 -6.74 42.51
C SER A 357 -15.97 -5.68 42.31
N THR A 358 -15.59 -4.41 42.20
CA THR A 358 -16.53 -3.32 41.87
C THR A 358 -17.10 -3.50 40.47
N LEU A 359 -16.24 -3.78 39.47
CA LEU A 359 -16.66 -4.05 38.09
C LEU A 359 -17.62 -5.27 38.05
N ALA A 360 -17.27 -6.34 38.77
CA ALA A 360 -18.15 -7.52 38.84
C ALA A 360 -19.57 -7.21 39.37
N VAL A 361 -19.69 -6.31 40.36
CA VAL A 361 -21.01 -5.85 40.87
C VAL A 361 -21.72 -5.05 39.80
N LEU A 362 -21.09 -4.09 39.13
CA LEU A 362 -21.70 -3.29 38.07
C LEU A 362 -22.22 -4.16 36.93
N VAL A 363 -21.38 -5.11 36.47
CA VAL A 363 -21.77 -6.08 35.43
C VAL A 363 -22.95 -6.93 35.87
N THR A 364 -22.97 -7.39 37.16
CA THR A 364 -24.04 -8.20 37.70
C THR A 364 -25.35 -7.41 37.79
N ALA A 365 -25.32 -6.18 38.33
CA ALA A 365 -26.50 -5.32 38.40
C ALA A 365 -27.07 -5.08 36.99
N ARG A 366 -26.22 -4.65 36.02
CA ARG A 366 -26.66 -4.43 34.63
C ARG A 366 -27.22 -5.71 33.98
N ALA A 367 -26.64 -6.87 34.27
CA ALA A 367 -27.18 -8.14 33.75
C ALA A 367 -28.58 -8.45 34.28
N PHE A 368 -28.87 -8.18 35.56
CA PHE A 368 -30.22 -8.32 36.13
C PHE A 368 -31.19 -7.27 35.62
N ASP A 369 -30.77 -6.01 35.42
CA ASP A 369 -31.59 -4.96 34.82
C ASP A 369 -32.02 -5.28 33.37
N LEU A 370 -31.24 -6.11 32.67
CA LEU A 370 -31.52 -6.55 31.32
C LEU A 370 -32.37 -7.85 31.23
N LEU A 371 -32.59 -8.57 32.37
CA LEU A 371 -33.45 -9.75 32.44
C LEU A 371 -34.94 -9.38 32.55
#